data_7f8f6ded13f0fa9ff0196774584814da
#
_entry.id   7f8f6ded13f0fa9ff0196774584814da
#
_cell.length_a   1.000
_cell.length_b   1.000
_cell.length_c   1.000
_cell.angle_alpha   90.00
_cell.angle_beta   90.00
_cell.angle_gamma   90.00
#
_symmetry.space_group_name_H-M   'P 1'
#
loop_
_entity.id
_entity.type
_entity.pdbx_description
1 polymer ?
#
loop_
_entity_poly.entity_id
_entity_poly.type
_entity_poly.pdbx_seq_one_letter_code
_entity_poly.pdbx_strand_id
1 'polypeptide(L)'
;MALDLDTANNVLSGLRPFPVAITTVDGGFANGLMSLSAGAASIIPEAPRATISLTKYNKTHDMVLHSGIFVMHLLTAEEEHLDDSLHILRTLGGSSGRDGDKIGKLRTRTGVTGAPVLLDAHSYVEARVTASLDVQESTIFVGDVLAAETLHGGERLRIGPAWKRLPEEWIEQYEANHVPQLESARSHRFGASRPQAD
;
A
#
# COMPACT_ATOMS: atom_id res chain seq x y z
N MET A 1 34.66 0.81 -1.58
CA MET A 1 33.81 1.35 -2.66
C MET A 1 32.56 1.89 -2.00
N ALA A 2 32.23 3.17 -2.15
CA ALA A 2 31.01 3.74 -1.62
C ALA A 2 29.80 3.20 -2.40
N LEU A 3 28.64 3.05 -1.71
CA LEU A 3 27.39 2.64 -2.35
C LEU A 3 26.91 3.76 -3.28
N ASP A 4 26.66 3.42 -4.54
CA ASP A 4 25.91 4.27 -5.46
C ASP A 4 24.42 4.20 -5.15
N LEU A 5 23.90 5.24 -4.50
CA LEU A 5 22.52 5.30 -4.04
C LEU A 5 21.51 5.38 -5.18
N ASP A 6 21.84 6.07 -6.27
CA ASP A 6 20.94 6.23 -7.41
C ASP A 6 20.74 4.90 -8.13
N THR A 7 21.84 4.18 -8.38
CA THR A 7 21.79 2.84 -8.95
C THR A 7 21.01 1.87 -8.02
N ALA A 8 21.28 1.88 -6.72
CA ALA A 8 20.60 1.02 -5.77
C ALA A 8 19.08 1.29 -5.73
N ASN A 9 18.66 2.55 -5.67
CA ASN A 9 17.26 2.94 -5.68
C ASN A 9 16.57 2.60 -6.99
N ASN A 10 17.23 2.78 -8.13
CA ASN A 10 16.70 2.41 -9.44
C ASN A 10 16.45 0.89 -9.55
N VAL A 11 17.40 0.07 -9.13
CA VAL A 11 17.24 -1.40 -9.11
C VAL A 11 16.07 -1.80 -8.21
N LEU A 12 15.99 -1.25 -6.98
CA LEU A 12 14.92 -1.57 -6.04
C LEU A 12 13.54 -1.11 -6.53
N SER A 13 13.46 0.02 -7.23
CA SER A 13 12.19 0.48 -7.81
C SER A 13 11.66 -0.46 -8.88
N GLY A 14 12.55 -1.07 -9.67
CA GLY A 14 12.20 -2.07 -10.69
C GLY A 14 11.57 -3.36 -10.14
N LEU A 15 11.78 -3.66 -8.84
CA LEU A 15 11.18 -4.80 -8.16
C LEU A 15 9.73 -4.55 -7.69
N ARG A 16 9.22 -3.32 -7.85
CA ARG A 16 7.91 -2.88 -7.33
C ARG A 16 7.00 -2.35 -8.45
N PRO A 17 6.67 -3.17 -9.46
CA PRO A 17 5.99 -2.69 -10.65
C PRO A 17 4.50 -2.40 -10.45
N PHE A 18 3.86 -2.95 -9.40
CA PHE A 18 2.42 -2.86 -9.20
C PHE A 18 2.06 -1.98 -8.00
N PRO A 19 1.20 -0.96 -8.16
CA PRO A 19 0.58 -0.29 -7.03
C PRO A 19 -0.48 -1.23 -6.41
N VAL A 20 -0.37 -1.43 -5.10
CA VAL A 20 -1.27 -2.29 -4.33
C VAL A 20 -2.05 -1.42 -3.34
N ALA A 21 -3.38 -1.46 -3.42
CA ALA A 21 -4.21 -0.82 -2.41
C ALA A 21 -4.32 -1.74 -1.19
N ILE A 22 -4.00 -1.19 -0.03
CA ILE A 22 -4.12 -1.89 1.25
C ILE A 22 -5.27 -1.27 2.03
N THR A 23 -6.21 -2.09 2.49
CA THR A 23 -7.28 -1.67 3.40
C THR A 23 -7.24 -2.47 4.68
N THR A 24 -7.78 -1.90 5.75
CA THR A 24 -7.92 -2.52 7.06
C THR A 24 -9.09 -1.90 7.83
N VAL A 25 -9.46 -2.53 8.93
CA VAL A 25 -10.43 -2.03 9.90
C VAL A 25 -9.88 -2.22 11.31
N ASP A 26 -10.06 -1.23 12.17
CA ASP A 26 -9.71 -1.30 13.58
C ASP A 26 -10.75 -0.51 14.41
N GLY A 27 -11.31 -1.14 15.46
CA GLY A 27 -12.32 -0.52 16.31
C GLY A 27 -13.55 0.02 15.56
N GLY A 28 -13.91 -0.59 14.43
CA GLY A 28 -15.03 -0.16 13.58
C GLY A 28 -14.67 0.96 12.58
N PHE A 29 -13.45 1.50 12.61
CA PHE A 29 -12.97 2.49 11.65
C PHE A 29 -12.22 1.79 10.53
N ALA A 30 -12.57 2.11 9.28
CA ALA A 30 -11.88 1.62 8.10
C ALA A 30 -10.88 2.65 7.57
N ASN A 31 -9.76 2.17 7.05
CA ASN A 31 -8.77 3.02 6.36
C ASN A 31 -8.01 2.21 5.30
N GLY A 32 -7.24 2.92 4.48
CA GLY A 32 -6.38 2.32 3.48
C GLY A 32 -5.28 3.25 2.99
N LEU A 33 -4.35 2.69 2.24
CA LEU A 33 -3.26 3.41 1.57
C LEU A 33 -2.84 2.68 0.29
N MET A 34 -2.05 3.35 -0.54
CA MET A 34 -1.33 2.71 -1.64
C MET A 34 0.08 2.28 -1.18
N SER A 35 0.48 1.07 -1.54
CA SER A 35 1.82 0.54 -1.29
C SER A 35 2.43 -0.02 -2.57
N LEU A 36 3.76 0.13 -2.69
CA LEU A 36 4.56 -0.58 -3.69
C LEU A 36 5.35 -1.75 -3.06
N SER A 37 5.24 -1.93 -1.73
CA SER A 37 6.01 -2.93 -0.97
C SER A 37 5.07 -4.03 -0.45
N ALA A 38 4.53 -4.81 -1.39
CA ALA A 38 3.60 -5.91 -1.12
C ALA A 38 3.91 -7.10 -2.03
N GLY A 39 3.64 -8.32 -1.56
CA GLY A 39 3.92 -9.52 -2.34
C GLY A 39 3.48 -10.82 -1.69
N ALA A 40 3.84 -11.95 -2.32
CA ALA A 40 3.65 -13.29 -1.78
C ALA A 40 4.78 -13.63 -0.79
N ALA A 41 4.46 -14.41 0.24
CA ALA A 41 5.40 -14.81 1.29
C ALA A 41 5.39 -16.34 1.58
N SER A 42 4.79 -17.14 0.72
CA SER A 42 4.80 -18.59 0.83
C SER A 42 4.93 -19.23 -0.57
N ILE A 43 5.64 -20.34 -0.65
CA ILE A 43 5.71 -21.22 -1.83
C ILE A 43 4.74 -22.40 -1.72
N ILE A 44 4.01 -22.52 -0.61
CA ILE A 44 3.08 -23.63 -0.35
C ILE A 44 1.71 -23.22 -0.90
N PRO A 45 1.19 -23.87 -1.97
CA PRO A 45 -0.07 -23.46 -2.59
C PRO A 45 -1.28 -23.62 -1.65
N GLU A 46 -1.25 -24.62 -0.77
CA GLU A 46 -2.32 -24.93 0.19
C GLU A 46 -2.31 -24.00 1.42
N ALA A 47 -1.24 -23.22 1.61
CA ALA A 47 -1.08 -22.28 2.72
C ALA A 47 -0.47 -20.97 2.22
N PRO A 48 -1.18 -20.22 1.36
CA PRO A 48 -0.67 -18.97 0.80
C PRO A 48 -0.52 -17.92 1.88
N ARG A 49 0.55 -17.12 1.76
CA ARG A 49 0.85 -15.97 2.61
C ARG A 49 1.09 -14.73 1.78
N ALA A 50 0.65 -13.62 2.32
CA ALA A 50 0.91 -12.29 1.80
C ALA A 50 1.84 -11.52 2.72
N THR A 51 2.65 -10.62 2.15
CA THR A 51 3.49 -9.68 2.89
C THR A 51 3.23 -8.25 2.43
N ILE A 52 3.24 -7.32 3.39
CA ILE A 52 3.21 -5.89 3.16
C ILE A 52 4.24 -5.20 4.03
N SER A 53 4.85 -4.13 3.53
CA SER A 53 5.68 -3.24 4.36
C SER A 53 5.00 -1.87 4.42
N LEU A 54 4.74 -1.40 5.64
CA LEU A 54 4.06 -0.14 5.91
C LEU A 54 4.94 0.77 6.76
N THR A 55 5.09 2.03 6.34
CA THR A 55 5.80 3.03 7.13
C THR A 55 5.00 3.41 8.38
N LYS A 56 5.68 3.60 9.51
CA LYS A 56 5.08 3.97 10.80
C LYS A 56 4.40 5.35 10.79
N TYR A 57 4.71 6.18 9.80
CA TYR A 57 4.02 7.44 9.58
C TYR A 57 2.53 7.28 9.24
N ASN A 58 2.16 6.18 8.60
CA ASN A 58 0.80 5.98 8.09
C ASN A 58 -0.15 5.47 9.17
N LYS A 59 -1.32 6.08 9.31
CA LYS A 59 -2.40 5.61 10.19
C LYS A 59 -2.77 4.14 9.92
N THR A 60 -2.77 3.72 8.65
CA THR A 60 -3.04 2.32 8.27
C THR A 60 -2.04 1.34 8.89
N HIS A 61 -0.76 1.76 9.08
CA HIS A 61 0.24 0.94 9.79
C HIS A 61 -0.22 0.60 11.21
N ASP A 62 -0.60 1.62 11.98
CA ASP A 62 -1.02 1.44 13.38
C ASP A 62 -2.28 0.58 13.47
N MET A 63 -3.21 0.76 12.53
CA MET A 63 -4.43 -0.03 12.46
C MET A 63 -4.15 -1.50 12.12
N VAL A 64 -3.25 -1.79 11.17
CA VAL A 64 -2.85 -3.19 10.87
C VAL A 64 -2.10 -3.81 12.04
N LEU A 65 -1.22 -3.05 12.71
CA LEU A 65 -0.51 -3.51 13.89
C LEU A 65 -1.47 -3.89 15.04
N HIS A 66 -2.56 -3.15 15.19
CA HIS A 66 -3.56 -3.32 16.24
C HIS A 66 -4.56 -4.43 15.92
N SER A 67 -5.16 -4.37 14.73
CA SER A 67 -6.22 -5.30 14.32
C SER A 67 -5.68 -6.66 13.86
N GLY A 68 -4.43 -6.72 13.41
CA GLY A 68 -3.85 -7.92 12.81
C GLY A 68 -4.48 -8.31 11.47
N ILE A 69 -5.13 -7.37 10.76
CA ILE A 69 -5.90 -7.66 9.54
C ILE A 69 -5.47 -6.70 8.42
N PHE A 70 -5.33 -7.23 7.20
CA PHE A 70 -5.22 -6.41 6.01
C PHE A 70 -5.83 -7.09 4.79
N VAL A 71 -6.26 -6.27 3.83
CA VAL A 71 -6.68 -6.71 2.50
C VAL A 71 -5.75 -6.05 1.47
N MET A 72 -5.19 -6.85 0.57
CA MET A 72 -4.38 -6.39 -0.56
C MET A 72 -5.22 -6.44 -1.83
N HIS A 73 -5.22 -5.35 -2.59
CA HIS A 73 -5.93 -5.27 -3.86
C HIS A 73 -4.96 -4.93 -4.98
N LEU A 74 -4.94 -5.73 -6.04
CA LEU A 74 -4.33 -5.36 -7.30
C LEU A 74 -5.33 -4.55 -8.11
N LEU A 75 -4.83 -3.57 -8.86
CA LEU A 75 -5.65 -2.72 -9.74
C LEU A 75 -5.62 -3.25 -11.17
N THR A 76 -6.67 -2.97 -11.94
CA THR A 76 -6.77 -3.38 -13.34
C THR A 76 -6.29 -2.28 -14.29
N ALA A 77 -5.68 -2.70 -15.42
CA ALA A 77 -5.31 -1.83 -16.53
C ALA A 77 -6.33 -1.87 -17.67
N GLU A 78 -7.39 -2.68 -17.56
CA GLU A 78 -8.42 -2.78 -18.57
C GLU A 78 -9.13 -1.42 -18.75
N GLU A 79 -9.26 -0.97 -19.99
CA GLU A 79 -9.72 0.39 -20.33
C GLU A 79 -11.09 0.71 -19.73
N GLU A 80 -12.00 -0.27 -19.68
CA GLU A 80 -13.35 -0.12 -19.11
C GLU A 80 -13.36 0.12 -17.60
N HIS A 81 -12.28 -0.22 -16.86
CA HIS A 81 -12.14 -0.09 -15.40
C HIS A 81 -10.94 0.76 -14.98
N LEU A 82 -10.21 1.34 -15.94
CA LEU A 82 -8.98 2.06 -15.66
C LEU A 82 -9.23 3.32 -14.85
N ASP A 83 -10.29 4.06 -15.14
CA ASP A 83 -10.63 5.27 -14.38
C ASP A 83 -10.98 4.96 -12.93
N ASP A 84 -11.62 3.84 -12.66
CA ASP A 84 -11.91 3.36 -11.30
C ASP A 84 -10.61 2.98 -10.57
N SER A 85 -9.69 2.28 -11.25
CA SER A 85 -8.36 1.97 -10.71
C SER A 85 -7.55 3.24 -10.38
N LEU A 86 -7.58 4.24 -11.27
CA LEU A 86 -6.94 5.53 -11.03
C LEU A 86 -7.65 6.32 -9.91
N HIS A 87 -8.98 6.18 -9.76
CA HIS A 87 -9.72 6.77 -8.65
C HIS A 87 -9.31 6.16 -7.31
N ILE A 88 -9.18 4.83 -7.22
CA ILE A 88 -8.64 4.14 -6.02
C ILE A 88 -7.25 4.66 -5.71
N LEU A 89 -6.35 4.70 -6.70
CA LEU A 89 -4.97 5.14 -6.53
C LEU A 89 -4.92 6.58 -6.00
N ARG A 90 -5.68 7.50 -6.61
CA ARG A 90 -5.73 8.91 -6.17
C ARG A 90 -6.31 9.06 -4.77
N THR A 91 -7.37 8.34 -4.46
CA THR A 91 -8.07 8.44 -3.16
C THR A 91 -7.20 7.92 -2.03
N LEU A 92 -6.56 6.76 -2.20
CA LEU A 92 -5.77 6.14 -1.14
C LEU A 92 -4.34 6.67 -1.07
N GLY A 93 -3.77 7.13 -2.19
CA GLY A 93 -2.40 7.67 -2.26
C GLY A 93 -2.31 9.16 -1.96
N GLY A 94 -3.31 9.97 -2.35
CA GLY A 94 -3.22 11.42 -2.33
C GLY A 94 -3.57 12.11 -1.00
N SER A 95 -4.05 11.37 0.02
CA SER A 95 -4.47 11.97 1.29
C SER A 95 -4.14 11.09 2.50
N SER A 96 -4.04 11.70 3.68
CA SER A 96 -3.88 10.97 4.93
C SER A 96 -5.22 10.47 5.45
N GLY A 97 -5.25 9.26 6.02
CA GLY A 97 -6.43 8.76 6.75
C GLY A 97 -6.66 9.48 8.09
N ARG A 98 -5.77 10.42 8.48
CA ARG A 98 -5.98 11.32 9.61
C ARG A 98 -6.85 12.51 9.25
N ASP A 99 -6.93 12.86 7.95
CA ASP A 99 -7.62 14.06 7.45
C ASP A 99 -9.08 13.79 7.06
N GLY A 100 -9.52 12.53 7.10
CA GLY A 100 -10.90 12.17 6.81
C GLY A 100 -11.10 10.73 6.35
N ASP A 101 -12.36 10.41 6.08
CA ASP A 101 -12.76 9.09 5.55
C ASP A 101 -12.42 9.01 4.05
N LYS A 102 -11.49 8.13 3.74
CA LYS A 102 -11.11 7.79 2.34
C LYS A 102 -11.93 6.63 1.81
N ILE A 103 -12.30 5.71 2.68
CA ILE A 103 -12.98 4.47 2.29
C ILE A 103 -14.42 4.78 1.83
N GLY A 104 -15.11 5.70 2.48
CA GLY A 104 -16.45 6.12 2.07
C GLY A 104 -16.55 6.76 0.69
N LYS A 105 -15.42 7.09 0.05
CA LYS A 105 -15.34 7.60 -1.33
C LYS A 105 -15.20 6.49 -2.38
N LEU A 106 -15.08 5.23 -1.95
CA LEU A 106 -14.82 4.07 -2.78
C LEU A 106 -16.00 3.08 -2.70
N ARG A 107 -16.21 2.33 -3.77
CA ARG A 107 -17.20 1.25 -3.75
C ARG A 107 -16.61 0.05 -3.02
N THR A 108 -17.23 -0.33 -1.89
CA THR A 108 -16.71 -1.37 -1.03
C THR A 108 -17.79 -2.36 -0.60
N ARG A 109 -17.37 -3.55 -0.18
CA ARG A 109 -18.14 -4.45 0.65
C ARG A 109 -17.30 -4.87 1.86
N THR A 110 -17.96 -5.36 2.89
CA THR A 110 -17.25 -5.95 4.03
C THR A 110 -16.73 -7.34 3.64
N GLY A 111 -15.44 -7.57 3.85
CA GLY A 111 -14.79 -8.86 3.64
C GLY A 111 -15.01 -9.83 4.80
N VAL A 112 -14.45 -11.05 4.68
CA VAL A 112 -14.51 -12.08 5.73
C VAL A 112 -13.74 -11.68 6.99
N THR A 113 -12.74 -10.81 6.86
CA THR A 113 -11.98 -10.24 7.97
C THR A 113 -12.69 -9.07 8.65
N GLY A 114 -13.77 -8.56 8.08
CA GLY A 114 -14.43 -7.32 8.47
C GLY A 114 -13.85 -6.07 7.81
N ALA A 115 -12.67 -6.18 7.18
CA ALA A 115 -12.06 -5.07 6.46
C ALA A 115 -12.75 -4.79 5.11
N PRO A 116 -12.67 -3.56 4.57
CA PRO A 116 -13.24 -3.22 3.28
C PRO A 116 -12.54 -3.93 2.12
N VAL A 117 -13.32 -4.58 1.26
CA VAL A 117 -12.90 -5.06 -0.06
C VAL A 117 -13.33 -4.01 -1.09
N LEU A 118 -12.39 -3.53 -1.91
CA LEU A 118 -12.63 -2.57 -2.98
C LEU A 118 -13.23 -3.29 -4.20
N LEU A 119 -14.46 -2.95 -4.58
CA LEU A 119 -15.19 -3.65 -5.65
C LEU A 119 -14.65 -3.36 -7.04
N ASP A 120 -13.97 -2.22 -7.22
CA ASP A 120 -13.42 -1.78 -8.50
C ASP A 120 -11.94 -2.20 -8.68
N ALA A 121 -11.42 -3.05 -7.79
CA ALA A 121 -10.09 -3.63 -7.93
C ALA A 121 -10.09 -4.82 -8.90
N HIS A 122 -8.93 -5.13 -9.50
CA HIS A 122 -8.73 -6.33 -10.33
C HIS A 122 -9.00 -7.61 -9.52
N SER A 123 -8.36 -7.71 -8.37
CA SER A 123 -8.43 -8.87 -7.48
C SER A 123 -7.97 -8.47 -6.09
N TYR A 124 -8.30 -9.31 -5.10
CA TYR A 124 -7.86 -9.09 -3.73
C TYR A 124 -7.50 -10.39 -3.01
N VAL A 125 -6.74 -10.24 -1.93
CA VAL A 125 -6.58 -11.24 -0.88
C VAL A 125 -6.82 -10.60 0.48
N GLU A 126 -7.55 -11.28 1.35
CA GLU A 126 -7.72 -10.91 2.76
C GLU A 126 -6.76 -11.74 3.60
N ALA A 127 -6.05 -11.12 4.52
CA ALA A 127 -5.05 -11.79 5.32
C ALA A 127 -5.14 -11.41 6.80
N ARG A 128 -4.77 -12.39 7.65
CA ARG A 128 -4.55 -12.19 9.08
C ARG A 128 -3.05 -12.27 9.36
N VAL A 129 -2.53 -11.25 10.04
CA VAL A 129 -1.12 -11.17 10.41
C VAL A 129 -0.75 -12.32 11.33
N THR A 130 0.30 -13.04 10.99
CA THR A 130 0.89 -14.14 11.77
C THR A 130 2.30 -13.85 12.23
N ALA A 131 2.97 -12.88 11.58
CA ALA A 131 4.29 -12.41 11.97
C ALA A 131 4.46 -10.95 11.57
N SER A 132 5.29 -10.24 12.32
CA SER A 132 5.73 -8.89 11.97
C SER A 132 7.19 -8.68 12.34
N LEU A 133 7.87 -7.86 11.53
CA LEU A 133 9.26 -7.47 11.76
C LEU A 133 9.36 -5.94 11.73
N ASP A 134 9.75 -5.36 12.86
CA ASP A 134 10.09 -3.94 12.94
C ASP A 134 11.44 -3.69 12.26
N VAL A 135 11.48 -2.81 11.27
CA VAL A 135 12.69 -2.41 10.55
C VAL A 135 12.96 -0.91 10.73
N GLN A 136 12.62 -0.37 11.90
CA GLN A 136 12.78 1.00 12.37
C GLN A 136 11.76 1.98 11.76
N GLU A 137 11.89 2.37 10.50
CA GLU A 137 10.97 3.32 9.82
C GLU A 137 9.66 2.69 9.38
N SER A 138 9.61 1.36 9.29
CA SER A 138 8.43 0.61 8.85
C SER A 138 8.32 -0.73 9.58
N THR A 139 7.19 -1.38 9.39
CA THR A 139 6.98 -2.76 9.83
C THR A 139 6.63 -3.62 8.63
N ILE A 140 7.31 -4.76 8.49
CA ILE A 140 6.97 -5.81 7.53
C ILE A 140 5.97 -6.73 8.23
N PHE A 141 4.76 -6.85 7.67
CA PHE A 141 3.74 -7.78 8.13
C PHE A 141 3.68 -8.98 7.19
N VAL A 142 3.55 -10.16 7.76
CA VAL A 142 3.27 -11.41 7.04
C VAL A 142 1.95 -11.94 7.55
N GLY A 143 1.04 -12.29 6.65
CA GLY A 143 -0.28 -12.80 7.02
C GLY A 143 -0.67 -14.05 6.23
N ASP A 144 -1.38 -14.97 6.89
CA ASP A 144 -2.03 -16.09 6.25
C ASP A 144 -3.25 -15.58 5.46
N VAL A 145 -3.36 -15.99 4.20
CA VAL A 145 -4.50 -15.63 3.35
C VAL A 145 -5.73 -16.42 3.77
N LEU A 146 -6.83 -15.69 4.04
CA LEU A 146 -8.11 -16.24 4.48
C LEU A 146 -9.15 -16.28 3.36
N ALA A 147 -9.07 -15.32 2.43
CA ALA A 147 -9.96 -15.25 1.26
C ALA A 147 -9.24 -14.58 0.10
N ALA A 148 -9.65 -14.91 -1.11
CA ALA A 148 -9.17 -14.29 -2.35
C ALA A 148 -10.25 -14.35 -3.42
N GLU A 149 -10.30 -13.34 -4.30
CA GLU A 149 -11.22 -13.31 -5.44
C GLU A 149 -10.63 -12.46 -6.57
N THR A 150 -10.92 -12.85 -7.80
CA THR A 150 -10.73 -12.01 -8.98
C THR A 150 -12.06 -11.35 -9.33
N LEU A 151 -12.10 -10.01 -9.26
CA LEU A 151 -13.31 -9.21 -9.48
C LEU A 151 -13.43 -8.81 -10.97
N HIS A 152 -12.35 -8.29 -11.52
CA HIS A 152 -12.22 -7.92 -12.93
C HIS A 152 -10.99 -8.64 -13.47
N GLY A 153 -11.12 -9.38 -14.52
CA GLY A 153 -9.99 -10.08 -15.16
C GLY A 153 -9.03 -9.12 -15.88
N GLY A 154 -8.16 -9.68 -16.73
CA GLY A 154 -7.32 -8.93 -17.64
C GLY A 154 -5.97 -8.49 -17.06
N GLU A 155 -5.39 -7.42 -17.59
CA GLU A 155 -4.06 -6.95 -17.23
C GLU A 155 -4.07 -6.16 -15.92
N ARG A 156 -3.01 -6.35 -15.11
CA ARG A 156 -2.83 -5.61 -13.86
C ARG A 156 -2.17 -4.27 -14.11
N LEU A 157 -2.65 -3.23 -13.44
CA LEU A 157 -2.12 -1.88 -13.55
C LEU A 157 -0.69 -1.81 -13.03
N ARG A 158 0.23 -1.30 -13.86
CA ARG A 158 1.62 -1.04 -13.47
C ARG A 158 1.79 0.42 -13.08
N ILE A 159 2.68 0.69 -12.12
CA ILE A 159 2.87 2.05 -11.58
C ILE A 159 3.33 3.06 -12.64
N GLY A 160 4.25 2.67 -13.54
CA GLY A 160 4.77 3.59 -14.56
C GLY A 160 3.71 4.08 -15.54
N PRO A 161 2.91 3.20 -16.18
CA PRO A 161 1.75 3.60 -16.97
C PRO A 161 0.70 4.38 -16.18
N ALA A 162 0.38 3.98 -14.93
CA ALA A 162 -0.56 4.68 -14.07
C ALA A 162 -0.12 6.11 -13.80
N TRP A 163 1.16 6.31 -13.45
CA TRP A 163 1.72 7.63 -13.13
C TRP A 163 1.57 8.63 -14.26
N LYS A 164 1.73 8.19 -15.51
CA LYS A 164 1.57 9.04 -16.70
C LYS A 164 0.13 9.49 -16.96
N ARG A 165 -0.86 8.84 -16.32
CA ARG A 165 -2.29 9.16 -16.44
C ARG A 165 -2.83 9.98 -15.28
N LEU A 166 -1.99 10.25 -14.26
CA LEU A 166 -2.40 11.08 -13.13
C LEU A 166 -2.30 12.56 -13.48
N PRO A 167 -3.22 13.40 -12.97
CA PRO A 167 -3.12 14.85 -13.11
C PRO A 167 -1.84 15.40 -12.49
N GLU A 168 -1.18 16.36 -13.13
CA GLU A 168 0.05 16.99 -12.65
C GLU A 168 -0.12 17.59 -11.24
N GLU A 169 -1.21 18.32 -11.03
CA GLU A 169 -1.58 18.89 -9.73
C GLU A 169 -1.67 17.82 -8.61
N TRP A 170 -2.19 16.64 -8.94
CA TRP A 170 -2.24 15.53 -7.98
C TRP A 170 -0.85 14.99 -7.67
N ILE A 171 0.03 14.90 -8.68
CA ILE A 171 1.42 14.45 -8.51
C ILE A 171 2.19 15.41 -7.60
N GLU A 172 2.09 16.72 -7.85
CA GLU A 172 2.69 17.75 -7.00
C GLU A 172 2.22 17.65 -5.54
N GLN A 173 0.92 17.49 -5.34
CA GLN A 173 0.36 17.31 -4.00
C GLN A 173 0.83 16.01 -3.34
N TYR A 174 0.92 14.92 -4.09
CA TYR A 174 1.45 13.65 -3.61
C TYR A 174 2.91 13.78 -3.16
N GLU A 175 3.75 14.42 -3.96
CA GLU A 175 5.16 14.67 -3.64
C GLU A 175 5.31 15.54 -2.39
N ALA A 176 4.52 16.62 -2.29
CA ALA A 176 4.49 17.47 -1.09
C ALA A 176 4.09 16.68 0.18
N ASN A 177 3.10 15.80 0.09
CA ASN A 177 2.66 14.94 1.19
C ASN A 177 3.70 13.86 1.55
N HIS A 178 4.61 13.53 0.64
CA HIS A 178 5.66 12.54 0.88
C HIS A 178 6.82 13.08 1.71
N VAL A 179 7.07 14.39 1.70
CA VAL A 179 8.16 15.03 2.45
C VAL A 179 8.09 14.72 3.96
N PRO A 180 7.00 15.00 4.69
CA PRO A 180 6.93 14.70 6.13
C PRO A 180 7.00 13.19 6.43
N GLN A 181 6.57 12.36 5.50
CA GLN A 181 6.70 10.91 5.62
C GLN A 181 8.18 10.48 5.58
N LEU A 182 8.97 11.04 4.65
CA LEU A 182 10.41 10.80 4.57
C LEU A 182 11.17 11.31 5.80
N GLU A 183 10.82 12.48 6.30
CA GLU A 183 11.41 13.05 7.51
C GLU A 183 11.15 12.16 8.73
N SER A 184 9.91 11.71 8.90
CA SER A 184 9.55 10.76 9.94
C SER A 184 10.33 9.44 9.81
N ALA A 185 10.44 8.89 8.60
CA ALA A 185 11.18 7.67 8.35
C ALA A 185 12.68 7.82 8.69
N ARG A 186 13.30 8.94 8.30
CA ARG A 186 14.68 9.26 8.65
C ARG A 186 14.88 9.37 10.16
N SER A 187 13.97 10.02 10.85
CA SER A 187 14.01 10.15 12.31
C SER A 187 13.95 8.78 13.00
N HIS A 188 13.10 7.87 12.56
CA HIS A 188 13.02 6.52 13.10
C HIS A 188 14.30 5.70 12.84
N ARG A 189 14.89 5.85 11.65
CA ARG A 189 16.04 5.02 11.25
C ARG A 189 17.39 5.55 11.76
N PHE A 190 17.55 6.87 11.84
CA PHE A 190 18.85 7.50 12.12
C PHE A 190 18.88 8.30 13.43
N GLY A 191 17.73 8.43 14.14
CA GLY A 191 17.57 9.33 15.27
C GLY A 191 17.40 10.81 14.82
N ALA A 192 17.05 11.69 15.76
CA ALA A 192 16.74 13.10 15.51
C ALA A 192 17.95 13.96 15.02
N SER A 193 19.11 13.35 14.74
CA SER A 193 20.35 14.06 14.44
C SER A 193 21.13 13.39 13.32
N ARG A 194 20.74 13.66 12.07
CA ARG A 194 21.71 13.69 10.97
C ARG A 194 21.51 14.99 10.20
N PRO A 195 22.53 15.89 10.15
CA PRO A 195 22.55 17.02 9.23
C PRO A 195 22.42 16.47 7.80
N GLN A 196 21.67 17.17 6.98
CA GLN A 196 21.66 16.92 5.53
C GLN A 196 23.12 16.95 5.06
N ALA A 197 23.54 15.92 4.33
CA ALA A 197 24.78 15.98 3.56
C ALA A 197 24.54 16.97 2.41
N ASP A 198 25.35 18.02 2.38
CA ASP A 198 25.46 18.99 1.29
C ASP A 198 25.84 18.32 -0.04
#